data_21ff48a5fc0f255d47282035b2ccbbd5
#
_entry.id   21ff48a5fc0f255d47282035b2ccbbd5
#
_cell.length_a   1.000
_cell.length_b   1.000
_cell.length_c   1.000
_cell.angle_alpha   90.00
_cell.angle_beta   90.00
_cell.angle_gamma   90.00
#
_symmetry.space_group_name_H-M   'P 1'
#
loop_
_entity.id
_entity.type
_entity.pdbx_description
1 polymer ?
#
loop_
_entity_poly.entity_id
_entity_poly.type
_entity_poly.pdbx_seq_one_letter_code
_entity_poly.pdbx_strand_id
1 'polypeptide(L)'
;LVELKDDKGNALRTEYLDYNTKDSIAFFYHGASMRDSTGNVIESVDGTYESKKNLFTFVDEVQMFSDSLFFVSDVIRYRTDLETAYFSENTMGWKNQNYFSANGGWYNRSNETLYFDKEVYGQTKEYELWCEDLFFDRMANHTILTGNIQITDTVAGAFIFGNHLE
;
A
#
# COMPACT_ATOMS: atom_id res chain seq x y z
N LEU A 1 12.89 19.46 -13.61
CA LEU A 1 12.88 18.52 -12.47
C LEU A 1 12.93 19.32 -11.17
N VAL A 2 11.96 19.12 -10.31
CA VAL A 2 11.85 19.73 -8.98
C VAL A 2 12.07 18.63 -7.93
N GLU A 3 12.80 18.94 -6.85
CA GLU A 3 12.96 18.05 -5.71
C GLU A 3 12.43 18.73 -4.44
N LEU A 4 11.53 18.06 -3.73
CA LEU A 4 11.04 18.46 -2.43
C LEU A 4 11.52 17.44 -1.39
N LYS A 5 12.16 17.94 -0.33
CA LYS A 5 12.62 17.10 0.79
C LYS A 5 11.98 17.57 2.10
N ASP A 6 11.64 16.63 2.94
CA ASP A 6 11.29 16.91 4.33
C ASP A 6 12.49 16.70 5.28
N ASP A 7 12.29 17.05 6.53
CA ASP A 7 13.30 16.91 7.60
C ASP A 7 13.54 15.46 8.05
N LYS A 8 12.70 14.53 7.59
CA LYS A 8 12.78 13.09 7.91
C LYS A 8 13.54 12.29 6.86
N GLY A 9 13.98 12.94 5.77
CA GLY A 9 14.71 12.30 4.69
C GLY A 9 13.83 11.73 3.57
N ASN A 10 12.53 12.03 3.56
CA ASN A 10 11.67 11.72 2.43
C ASN A 10 11.97 12.70 1.29
N ALA A 11 12.03 12.22 0.07
CA ALA A 11 12.34 13.00 -1.12
C ALA A 11 11.35 12.71 -2.25
N LEU A 12 10.64 13.74 -2.70
CA LEU A 12 9.78 13.72 -3.88
C LEU A 12 10.52 14.37 -5.04
N ARG A 13 10.52 13.73 -6.20
CA ARG A 13 10.98 14.28 -7.49
C ARG A 13 9.83 14.32 -8.47
N THR A 14 9.64 15.45 -9.13
CA THR A 14 8.59 15.66 -10.12
C THR A 14 9.05 16.63 -11.21
N GLU A 15 8.38 16.65 -12.34
CA GLU A 15 8.66 17.64 -13.37
C GLU A 15 8.07 19.01 -13.04
N TYR A 16 6.86 19.03 -12.48
CA TYR A 16 6.11 20.23 -12.16
C TYR A 16 5.59 20.22 -10.74
N LEU A 17 5.77 21.35 -10.04
CA LEU A 17 5.30 21.54 -8.69
C LEU A 17 4.81 22.97 -8.49
N ASP A 18 3.56 23.10 -8.03
CA ASP A 18 2.98 24.35 -7.55
C ASP A 18 2.84 24.30 -6.02
N TYR A 19 3.22 25.37 -5.34
CA TYR A 19 3.12 25.44 -3.90
C TYR A 19 2.21 26.57 -3.42
N ASN A 20 1.13 26.20 -2.73
CA ASN A 20 0.25 27.13 -2.05
C ASN A 20 0.80 27.42 -0.65
N THR A 21 1.40 28.58 -0.46
CA THR A 21 2.00 28.99 0.83
C THR A 21 0.98 29.23 1.93
N LYS A 22 -0.26 29.63 1.60
CA LYS A 22 -1.32 29.88 2.57
C LYS A 22 -1.79 28.59 3.23
N ASP A 23 -2.02 27.58 2.43
CA ASP A 23 -2.54 26.28 2.90
C ASP A 23 -1.42 25.28 3.20
N SER A 24 -0.19 25.58 2.80
CA SER A 24 0.99 24.72 2.93
C SER A 24 0.82 23.40 2.18
N ILE A 25 0.31 23.48 0.93
CA ILE A 25 0.06 22.34 0.05
C ILE A 25 0.91 22.49 -1.20
N ALA A 26 1.69 21.47 -1.51
CA ALA A 26 2.34 21.31 -2.79
C ALA A 26 1.47 20.42 -3.70
N PHE A 27 1.29 20.82 -4.95
CA PHE A 27 0.66 20.05 -6.01
C PHE A 27 1.75 19.64 -6.98
N PHE A 28 1.83 18.37 -7.33
CA PHE A 28 2.78 17.86 -8.31
C PHE A 28 2.04 17.10 -9.42
N TYR A 29 2.55 17.23 -10.66
CA TYR A 29 1.91 16.65 -11.82
C TYR A 29 2.88 16.31 -12.94
N HIS A 30 2.40 15.49 -13.90
CA HIS A 30 3.15 14.96 -15.04
C HIS A 30 4.28 14.00 -14.65
N GLY A 31 4.07 13.22 -13.61
CA GLY A 31 5.00 12.24 -13.12
C GLY A 31 5.71 12.66 -11.84
N ALA A 32 5.65 11.81 -10.86
CA ALA A 32 6.32 11.97 -9.59
C ALA A 32 6.86 10.64 -9.08
N SER A 33 8.00 10.69 -8.40
CA SER A 33 8.57 9.57 -7.67
C SER A 33 9.00 10.06 -6.28
N MET A 34 8.42 9.48 -5.25
CA MET A 34 8.77 9.73 -3.85
C MET A 34 9.53 8.54 -3.29
N ARG A 35 10.65 8.82 -2.64
CA ARG A 35 11.38 7.84 -1.84
C ARG A 35 11.34 8.26 -0.38
N ASP A 36 10.88 7.38 0.48
CA ASP A 36 10.92 7.61 1.92
C ASP A 36 12.26 7.21 2.58
N SER A 37 12.42 7.57 3.84
CA SER A 37 13.63 7.27 4.61
C SER A 37 13.82 5.77 4.87
N THR A 38 12.78 4.96 4.74
CA THR A 38 12.81 3.50 4.96
C THR A 38 13.07 2.71 3.67
N GLY A 39 13.08 3.39 2.52
CA GLY A 39 13.36 2.81 1.21
C GLY A 39 12.13 2.42 0.40
N ASN A 40 10.92 2.80 0.83
CA ASN A 40 9.75 2.72 -0.02
C ASN A 40 9.88 3.71 -1.19
N VAL A 41 9.40 3.32 -2.35
CA VAL A 41 9.28 4.21 -3.52
C VAL A 41 7.83 4.21 -3.94
N ILE A 42 7.21 5.40 -4.07
CA ILE A 42 5.85 5.57 -4.59
C ILE A 42 5.93 6.43 -5.84
N GLU A 43 5.31 5.98 -6.91
CA GLU A 43 5.24 6.68 -8.20
C GLU A 43 3.79 6.90 -8.58
N SER A 44 3.51 8.03 -9.21
CA SER A 44 2.20 8.40 -9.74
C SER A 44 2.33 9.44 -10.84
N VAL A 45 1.25 9.70 -11.55
CA VAL A 45 1.18 10.82 -12.49
C VAL A 45 1.03 12.13 -11.71
N ASP A 46 0.05 12.21 -10.82
CA ASP A 46 -0.30 13.43 -10.09
C ASP A 46 -0.38 13.18 -8.57
N GLY A 47 -0.42 14.27 -7.81
CA GLY A 47 -0.67 14.19 -6.38
C GLY A 47 -0.45 15.48 -5.62
N THR A 48 -0.52 15.37 -4.30
CA THR A 48 -0.34 16.50 -3.37
C THR A 48 0.51 16.12 -2.17
N TYR A 49 1.17 17.11 -1.59
CA TYR A 49 1.79 17.02 -0.28
C TYR A 49 1.27 18.11 0.65
N GLU A 50 0.56 17.71 1.71
CA GLU A 50 0.08 18.58 2.77
C GLU A 50 1.07 18.57 3.93
N SER A 51 1.99 19.55 3.98
CA SER A 51 3.09 19.53 4.93
C SER A 51 2.64 19.59 6.40
N LYS A 52 1.56 20.33 6.70
CA LYS A 52 0.98 20.41 8.06
C LYS A 52 0.38 19.09 8.56
N LYS A 53 0.07 18.17 7.65
CA LYS A 53 -0.51 16.85 7.96
C LYS A 53 0.49 15.72 7.78
N ASN A 54 1.71 15.99 7.32
CA ASN A 54 2.69 14.98 6.92
C ASN A 54 2.13 13.97 5.91
N LEU A 55 1.28 14.43 4.98
CA LEU A 55 0.48 13.58 4.12
C LEU A 55 0.79 13.82 2.65
N PHE A 56 1.29 12.78 1.98
CA PHE A 56 1.26 12.67 0.53
C PHE A 56 -0.02 11.98 0.07
N THR A 57 -0.60 12.45 -1.01
CA THR A 57 -1.68 11.77 -1.74
C THR A 57 -1.23 11.61 -3.19
N PHE A 58 -1.10 10.36 -3.62
CA PHE A 58 -0.72 9.98 -4.98
C PHE A 58 -1.96 9.50 -5.71
N VAL A 59 -2.16 9.99 -6.93
CA VAL A 59 -3.30 9.65 -7.79
C VAL A 59 -2.82 9.40 -9.22
N ASP A 60 -3.58 8.63 -9.95
CA ASP A 60 -3.34 8.22 -11.32
C ASP A 60 -2.07 7.36 -11.50
N GLU A 61 -2.29 6.14 -11.93
CA GLU A 61 -1.26 5.12 -12.18
C GLU A 61 -0.32 4.91 -10.98
N VAL A 62 -0.89 4.85 -9.77
CA VAL A 62 -0.10 4.79 -8.54
C VAL A 62 0.52 3.42 -8.37
N GLN A 63 1.84 3.40 -8.18
CA GLN A 63 2.63 2.21 -7.92
C GLN A 63 3.48 2.42 -6.67
N MET A 64 3.63 1.39 -5.86
CA MET A 64 4.50 1.41 -4.68
C MET A 64 5.41 0.20 -4.67
N PHE A 65 6.68 0.44 -4.43
CA PHE A 65 7.71 -0.57 -4.24
C PHE A 65 8.22 -0.52 -2.81
N SER A 66 8.19 -1.64 -2.12
CA SER A 66 8.67 -1.77 -0.75
C SER A 66 9.37 -3.11 -0.56
N ASP A 67 10.69 -3.10 -0.57
CA ASP A 67 11.51 -4.32 -0.52
C ASP A 67 11.14 -5.28 -1.68
N SER A 68 10.57 -6.44 -1.36
CA SER A 68 10.09 -7.42 -2.37
C SER A 68 8.59 -7.31 -2.66
N LEU A 69 7.90 -6.31 -2.09
CA LEU A 69 6.48 -6.05 -2.31
C LEU A 69 6.30 -4.99 -3.41
N PHE A 70 5.35 -5.25 -4.29
CA PHE A 70 4.92 -4.33 -5.32
C PHE A 70 3.40 -4.15 -5.22
N PHE A 71 2.94 -2.90 -5.18
CA PHE A 71 1.53 -2.54 -5.10
C PHE A 71 1.12 -1.64 -6.25
N VAL A 72 -0.10 -1.81 -6.72
CA VAL A 72 -0.81 -0.89 -7.61
C VAL A 72 -2.13 -0.54 -6.94
N SER A 73 -2.51 0.74 -6.95
CA SER A 73 -3.76 1.21 -6.37
C SER A 73 -4.25 2.44 -7.12
N ASP A 74 -5.54 2.75 -7.07
CA ASP A 74 -6.08 3.99 -7.66
C ASP A 74 -5.54 5.22 -6.92
N VAL A 75 -5.46 5.13 -5.59
CA VAL A 75 -4.93 6.19 -4.73
C VAL A 75 -4.10 5.58 -3.61
N ILE A 76 -2.91 6.13 -3.37
CA ILE A 76 -2.12 5.85 -2.15
C ILE A 76 -1.98 7.14 -1.36
N ARG A 77 -2.35 7.10 -0.07
CA ARG A 77 -2.08 8.16 0.90
C ARG A 77 -0.95 7.71 1.83
N TYR A 78 0.14 8.45 1.84
CA TYR A 78 1.31 8.10 2.65
C TYR A 78 1.51 9.12 3.78
N ARG A 79 1.45 8.65 5.02
CA ARG A 79 1.75 9.41 6.24
C ARG A 79 3.22 9.25 6.59
N THR A 80 4.01 10.33 6.39
CA THR A 80 5.46 10.29 6.65
C THR A 80 5.80 10.23 8.13
N ASP A 81 4.93 10.70 9.00
CA ASP A 81 5.09 10.64 10.46
C ASP A 81 4.75 9.25 11.04
N LEU A 82 3.96 8.46 10.34
CA LEU A 82 3.57 7.10 10.72
C LEU A 82 4.27 6.03 9.88
N GLU A 83 5.00 6.42 8.84
CA GLU A 83 5.64 5.50 7.86
C GLU A 83 4.63 4.48 7.29
N THR A 84 3.41 4.95 7.03
CA THR A 84 2.28 4.09 6.66
C THR A 84 1.67 4.55 5.34
N ALA A 85 1.55 3.61 4.40
CA ALA A 85 0.78 3.75 3.18
C ALA A 85 -0.65 3.24 3.37
N TYR A 86 -1.64 4.04 3.03
CA TYR A 86 -3.05 3.70 3.02
C TYR A 86 -3.51 3.54 1.58
N PHE A 87 -4.10 2.40 1.27
CA PHE A 87 -4.59 2.04 -0.05
C PHE A 87 -6.08 2.32 -0.18
N SER A 88 -6.50 2.71 -1.39
CA SER A 88 -7.91 2.84 -1.74
C SER A 88 -8.43 1.57 -2.46
N GLU A 89 -9.59 1.72 -3.10
CA GLU A 89 -10.16 0.69 -3.95
C GLU A 89 -9.21 0.24 -5.07
N ASN A 90 -9.46 -0.94 -5.62
CA ASN A 90 -8.68 -1.54 -6.70
C ASN A 90 -7.18 -1.71 -6.37
N THR A 91 -6.87 -2.08 -5.13
CA THR A 91 -5.49 -2.36 -4.73
C THR A 91 -5.12 -3.78 -5.12
N MET A 92 -4.00 -3.91 -5.81
CA MET A 92 -3.38 -5.17 -6.19
C MET A 92 -1.94 -5.19 -5.69
N GLY A 93 -1.45 -6.37 -5.35
CA GLY A 93 -0.07 -6.50 -4.90
C GLY A 93 0.54 -7.85 -5.24
N TRP A 94 1.86 -7.84 -5.30
CA TRP A 94 2.67 -9.01 -5.62
C TRP A 94 3.86 -9.11 -4.68
N LYS A 95 4.15 -10.34 -4.30
CA LYS A 95 5.40 -10.70 -3.64
C LYS A 95 5.88 -12.03 -4.20
N ASN A 96 7.00 -12.01 -4.93
CA ASN A 96 7.46 -13.18 -5.68
C ASN A 96 6.39 -13.69 -6.65
N GLN A 97 5.87 -14.90 -6.43
CA GLN A 97 4.80 -15.51 -7.23
C GLN A 97 3.42 -15.39 -6.58
N ASN A 98 3.33 -14.76 -5.42
CA ASN A 98 2.08 -14.54 -4.71
C ASN A 98 1.43 -13.25 -5.20
N TYR A 99 0.11 -13.31 -5.36
CA TYR A 99 -0.74 -12.20 -5.76
C TYR A 99 -1.81 -11.98 -4.70
N PHE A 100 -2.22 -10.75 -4.51
CA PHE A 100 -3.37 -10.39 -3.68
C PHE A 100 -4.07 -9.16 -4.25
N SER A 101 -5.36 -9.02 -3.92
CA SER A 101 -6.15 -7.84 -4.21
C SER A 101 -7.12 -7.54 -3.08
N ALA A 102 -7.48 -6.27 -2.93
CA ALA A 102 -8.43 -5.77 -1.93
C ALA A 102 -8.98 -4.41 -2.35
N ASN A 103 -10.09 -3.98 -1.71
CA ASN A 103 -10.67 -2.66 -1.93
C ASN A 103 -10.30 -1.64 -0.86
N GLY A 104 -9.26 -1.88 -0.10
CA GLY A 104 -8.71 -0.97 0.88
C GLY A 104 -7.66 -1.62 1.77
N GLY A 105 -7.06 -0.83 2.66
CA GLY A 105 -6.10 -1.33 3.60
C GLY A 105 -4.95 -0.38 3.87
N TRP A 106 -3.93 -0.88 4.54
CA TRP A 106 -2.71 -0.14 4.81
C TRP A 106 -1.49 -1.06 4.96
N TYR A 107 -0.31 -0.51 4.75
CA TYR A 107 0.97 -1.17 4.97
C TYR A 107 1.89 -0.24 5.77
N ASN A 108 2.43 -0.74 6.86
CA ASN A 108 3.45 -0.07 7.67
C ASN A 108 4.76 -0.84 7.58
N ARG A 109 5.79 -0.20 7.00
CA ARG A 109 7.08 -0.83 6.81
C ARG A 109 7.88 -0.97 8.11
N SER A 110 7.78 0.01 9.02
CA SER A 110 8.61 0.04 10.23
C SER A 110 8.36 -1.14 11.15
N ASN A 111 7.10 -1.58 11.24
CA ASN A 111 6.72 -2.75 12.01
C ASN A 111 6.33 -3.95 11.13
N GLU A 112 6.49 -3.83 9.81
CA GLU A 112 6.20 -4.88 8.82
C GLU A 112 4.79 -5.47 8.93
N THR A 113 3.80 -4.63 9.23
CA THR A 113 2.40 -5.01 9.32
C THR A 113 1.61 -4.59 8.09
N LEU A 114 0.68 -5.44 7.69
CA LEU A 114 -0.20 -5.25 6.55
C LEU A 114 -1.63 -5.53 6.97
N TYR A 115 -2.57 -4.72 6.52
CA TYR A 115 -3.99 -4.94 6.67
C TYR A 115 -4.68 -4.67 5.35
N PHE A 116 -5.53 -5.60 4.93
CA PHE A 116 -6.44 -5.41 3.81
C PHE A 116 -7.86 -5.62 4.26
N ASP A 117 -8.76 -4.79 3.72
CA ASP A 117 -10.17 -4.86 3.96
C ASP A 117 -10.97 -4.87 2.66
N LYS A 118 -12.19 -5.39 2.74
CA LYS A 118 -13.18 -5.48 1.67
C LYS A 118 -12.73 -6.31 0.47
N GLU A 119 -13.37 -7.46 0.32
CA GLU A 119 -13.18 -8.35 -0.84
C GLU A 119 -11.71 -8.76 -1.03
N VAL A 120 -11.08 -9.21 0.05
CA VAL A 120 -9.69 -9.66 0.00
C VAL A 120 -9.60 -10.98 -0.76
N TYR A 121 -8.74 -10.99 -1.77
CA TYR A 121 -8.36 -12.19 -2.51
C TYR A 121 -6.85 -12.37 -2.45
N GLY A 122 -6.41 -13.60 -2.25
CA GLY A 122 -5.02 -13.97 -2.28
C GLY A 122 -4.78 -15.24 -3.07
N GLN A 123 -3.68 -15.29 -3.80
CA GLN A 123 -3.26 -16.45 -4.55
C GLN A 123 -1.78 -16.72 -4.33
N THR A 124 -1.47 -17.95 -3.97
CA THR A 124 -0.13 -18.49 -3.91
C THR A 124 0.01 -19.65 -4.90
N LYS A 125 1.16 -20.30 -4.94
CA LYS A 125 1.36 -21.50 -5.77
C LYS A 125 0.42 -22.65 -5.38
N GLU A 126 0.03 -22.73 -4.11
CA GLU A 126 -0.68 -23.89 -3.53
C GLU A 126 -2.09 -23.54 -3.03
N TYR A 127 -2.37 -22.27 -2.78
CA TYR A 127 -3.61 -21.83 -2.14
C TYR A 127 -4.24 -20.65 -2.87
N GLU A 128 -5.58 -20.64 -2.86
CA GLU A 128 -6.40 -19.46 -3.11
C GLU A 128 -7.18 -19.12 -1.83
N LEU A 129 -7.29 -17.83 -1.54
CA LEU A 129 -7.91 -17.29 -0.34
C LEU A 129 -8.90 -16.20 -0.69
N TRP A 130 -10.09 -16.24 -0.08
CA TRP A 130 -11.06 -15.14 -0.02
C TRP A 130 -11.43 -14.87 1.44
N CYS A 131 -11.52 -13.59 1.83
CA CYS A 131 -12.05 -13.14 3.11
C CYS A 131 -12.49 -11.68 3.03
N GLU A 132 -13.14 -11.18 4.10
CA GLU A 132 -13.47 -9.76 4.20
C GLU A 132 -12.26 -8.94 4.64
N ASP A 133 -11.54 -9.39 5.67
CA ASP A 133 -10.38 -8.72 6.21
C ASP A 133 -9.20 -9.67 6.39
N LEU A 134 -8.00 -9.16 6.14
CA LEU A 134 -6.74 -9.85 6.37
C LEU A 134 -5.79 -8.93 7.13
N PHE A 135 -5.29 -9.37 8.27
CA PHE A 135 -4.16 -8.76 8.97
C PHE A 135 -2.95 -9.70 8.92
N PHE A 136 -1.79 -9.16 8.65
CA PHE A 136 -0.54 -9.89 8.63
C PHE A 136 0.56 -9.11 9.36
N ASP A 137 1.14 -9.74 10.38
CA ASP A 137 2.36 -9.30 11.05
C ASP A 137 3.52 -10.19 10.59
N ARG A 138 4.37 -9.63 9.75
CA ARG A 138 5.50 -10.37 9.16
C ARG A 138 6.55 -10.72 10.20
N MET A 139 6.78 -9.85 11.18
CA MET A 139 7.79 -10.08 12.23
C MET A 139 7.37 -11.20 13.18
N ALA A 140 6.10 -11.24 13.54
CA ALA A 140 5.52 -12.29 14.36
C ALA A 140 5.16 -13.55 13.54
N ASN A 141 5.19 -13.49 12.21
CA ASN A 141 4.68 -14.50 11.27
C ASN A 141 3.24 -14.92 11.62
N HIS A 142 2.42 -13.92 11.89
CA HIS A 142 1.06 -14.07 12.39
C HIS A 142 0.07 -13.50 11.37
N THR A 143 -0.94 -14.28 11.03
CA THR A 143 -2.00 -13.91 10.08
C THR A 143 -3.35 -14.09 10.73
N ILE A 144 -4.21 -13.08 10.61
CA ILE A 144 -5.60 -13.15 11.04
C ILE A 144 -6.48 -12.91 9.81
N LEU A 145 -7.42 -13.83 9.58
CA LEU A 145 -8.44 -13.72 8.56
C LEU A 145 -9.80 -13.61 9.22
N THR A 146 -10.64 -12.71 8.70
CA THR A 146 -11.97 -12.48 9.27
C THR A 146 -13.01 -12.34 8.15
N GLY A 147 -14.19 -12.90 8.39
CA GLY A 147 -15.38 -12.76 7.57
C GLY A 147 -15.36 -13.59 6.28
N ASN A 148 -16.35 -14.44 6.11
CA ASN A 148 -16.60 -15.23 4.88
C ASN A 148 -15.35 -15.91 4.30
N ILE A 149 -14.53 -16.48 5.17
CA ILE A 149 -13.25 -17.07 4.78
C ILE A 149 -13.50 -18.31 3.92
N GLN A 150 -12.85 -18.35 2.77
CA GLN A 150 -12.74 -19.54 1.93
C GLN A 150 -11.27 -19.72 1.52
N ILE A 151 -10.70 -20.87 1.85
CA ILE A 151 -9.36 -21.26 1.41
C ILE A 151 -9.49 -22.54 0.58
N THR A 152 -8.88 -22.54 -0.58
CA THR A 152 -8.79 -23.70 -1.46
C THR A 152 -7.33 -24.12 -1.58
N ASP A 153 -7.03 -25.36 -1.18
CA ASP A 153 -5.76 -26.00 -1.50
C ASP A 153 -5.86 -26.52 -2.95
N THR A 154 -5.16 -25.89 -3.86
CA THR A 154 -5.21 -26.22 -5.30
C THR A 154 -4.43 -27.48 -5.64
N VAL A 155 -3.57 -27.96 -4.74
CA VAL A 155 -2.79 -29.21 -4.90
C VAL A 155 -3.56 -30.40 -4.36
N ALA A 156 -4.07 -30.32 -3.14
CA ALA A 156 -4.81 -31.40 -2.48
C ALA A 156 -6.31 -31.40 -2.84
N GLY A 157 -6.84 -30.30 -3.40
CA GLY A 157 -8.28 -30.16 -3.68
C GLY A 157 -9.13 -30.03 -2.42
N ALA A 158 -8.54 -29.57 -1.30
CA ALA A 158 -9.22 -29.37 -0.05
C ALA A 158 -9.79 -27.97 0.08
N PHE A 159 -10.87 -27.81 0.84
CA PHE A 159 -11.55 -26.54 1.08
C PHE A 159 -11.67 -26.29 2.58
N ILE A 160 -11.42 -25.07 3.00
CA ILE A 160 -11.64 -24.59 4.36
C ILE A 160 -12.60 -23.40 4.30
N PHE A 161 -13.61 -23.41 5.16
CA PHE A 161 -14.58 -22.33 5.30
C PHE A 161 -14.66 -21.91 6.76
N GLY A 162 -14.80 -20.62 7.01
CA GLY A 162 -14.91 -20.09 8.36
C GLY A 162 -15.22 -18.59 8.39
N ASN A 163 -15.34 -18.07 9.61
CA ASN A 163 -15.52 -16.63 9.83
C ASN A 163 -14.35 -16.00 10.59
N HIS A 164 -13.48 -16.81 11.17
CA HIS A 164 -12.26 -16.36 11.81
C HIS A 164 -11.21 -17.48 11.74
N LEU A 165 -10.00 -17.10 11.39
CA LEU A 165 -8.84 -17.98 11.35
C LEU A 165 -7.59 -17.18 11.79
N GLU A 166 -6.82 -17.80 12.66
CA GLU A 166 -5.58 -17.24 13.22
C GLU A 166 -4.44 -18.25 13.09
#